data_e79d975f7448002aa7aebb4c1e005acd
#
_entry.id   e79d975f7448002aa7aebb4c1e005acd
#
_cell.length_a   1.000
_cell.length_b   1.000
_cell.length_c   1.000
_cell.angle_alpha   90.00
_cell.angle_beta   90.00
_cell.angle_gamma   90.00
#
_symmetry.space_group_name_H-M   'P 1'
#
loop_
_entity.id
_entity.type
_entity.pdbx_description
1 polymer ?
#
loop_
_entity_poly.entity_id
_entity_poly.type
_entity_poly.pdbx_seq_one_letter_code
_entity_poly.pdbx_strand_id
1 'polypeptide(L)'
;MKSAAVSQEFASKFATEKETPYTRWVRDEGLDIISSFYVANLHTVELKPWPRRGGRGVFLNHDASRTSNDCYVCEIPPGKHLAPQRQLYEEMIYVLDGRGSTAVWNNAGKRVTFEWKAGAIFAIPLNCWHQHFNGSGKDPVRYVAVTNAPVIINAFGDVSFVFNCEHDFKERFAGEPEYFANKGEQKGLLLDTNFVADAINLPLFAAKERGAGGGHTRFSMAKGSMNSHISQFPVGTYKKAHAHGPGAHVIVLSGEGFSLMWPEGEAPKRYEWREGTMIVPPNLWFHQHFNSGTTPARYLAFKAEGVAIRNAQGVPKAWISRRLGGDQIDYADERPEIRQWFSEALAKHGLKPNMDKAYAMERGELPEKAA
;
A
#
# COMPACT_ATOMS: atom_id res chain seq x y z
N MET A 1 19.16 -26.81 7.37
CA MET A 1 19.99 -26.79 6.14
C MET A 1 20.42 -25.35 5.90
N LYS A 2 21.73 -25.06 5.87
CA LYS A 2 22.21 -23.73 5.48
C LYS A 2 21.81 -23.53 4.02
N SER A 3 20.97 -22.53 3.73
CA SER A 3 20.76 -22.04 2.38
C SER A 3 22.13 -21.65 1.82
N ALA A 4 22.60 -22.33 0.80
CA ALA A 4 23.80 -21.92 0.08
C ALA A 4 23.49 -20.54 -0.54
N ALA A 5 24.20 -19.52 -0.11
CA ALA A 5 24.06 -18.19 -0.68
C ALA A 5 24.38 -18.29 -2.17
N VAL A 6 23.47 -17.83 -3.02
CA VAL A 6 23.67 -17.71 -4.46
C VAL A 6 24.85 -16.77 -4.70
N SER A 7 25.89 -17.23 -5.39
CA SER A 7 27.06 -16.40 -5.66
C SER A 7 26.69 -15.20 -6.54
N GLN A 8 27.36 -14.05 -6.35
CA GLN A 8 27.18 -12.89 -7.22
C GLN A 8 27.39 -13.22 -8.71
N GLU A 9 28.37 -14.09 -9.01
CA GLU A 9 28.62 -14.58 -10.37
C GLU A 9 27.44 -15.37 -10.95
N PHE A 10 26.78 -16.20 -10.11
CA PHE A 10 25.59 -16.92 -10.55
C PHE A 10 24.40 -15.97 -10.73
N ALA A 11 24.18 -15.05 -9.79
CA ALA A 11 23.13 -14.05 -9.87
C ALA A 11 23.28 -13.14 -11.09
N SER A 12 24.51 -12.74 -11.46
CA SER A 12 24.78 -11.90 -12.63
C SER A 12 24.37 -12.55 -13.96
N LYS A 13 24.35 -13.89 -14.05
CA LYS A 13 23.89 -14.62 -15.25
C LYS A 13 22.39 -14.45 -15.51
N PHE A 14 21.62 -14.05 -14.51
CA PHE A 14 20.18 -13.79 -14.60
C PHE A 14 19.85 -12.30 -14.55
N ALA A 15 20.83 -11.44 -14.31
CA ALA A 15 20.65 -10.00 -14.35
C ALA A 15 20.43 -9.56 -15.81
N THR A 16 19.21 -9.17 -16.13
CA THR A 16 18.90 -8.53 -17.41
C THR A 16 18.83 -7.02 -17.18
N GLU A 17 19.90 -6.31 -17.48
CA GLU A 17 19.94 -4.84 -17.43
C GLU A 17 19.24 -4.19 -18.64
N LYS A 18 18.31 -4.89 -19.27
CA LYS A 18 17.61 -4.35 -20.42
C LYS A 18 16.62 -3.30 -19.95
N GLU A 19 16.77 -2.07 -20.43
CA GLU A 19 15.77 -1.02 -20.24
C GLU A 19 14.41 -1.50 -20.76
N THR A 20 13.41 -1.50 -19.88
CA THR A 20 12.05 -1.90 -20.24
C THR A 20 11.26 -0.70 -20.75
N PRO A 21 10.14 -0.93 -21.51
CA PRO A 21 9.23 0.17 -21.90
C PRO A 21 8.79 1.04 -20.69
N TYR A 22 8.51 0.42 -19.56
CA TYR A 22 8.13 1.13 -18.33
C TYR A 22 9.28 2.00 -17.78
N THR A 23 10.49 1.47 -17.66
CA THR A 23 11.63 2.24 -17.14
C THR A 23 12.00 3.40 -18.05
N ARG A 24 11.85 3.21 -19.37
CA ARG A 24 12.01 4.28 -20.37
C ARG A 24 10.97 5.38 -20.17
N TRP A 25 9.70 5.01 -20.04
CA TRP A 25 8.62 5.96 -19.78
C TRP A 25 8.87 6.77 -18.49
N VAL A 26 9.22 6.12 -17.39
CA VAL A 26 9.52 6.81 -16.11
C VAL A 26 10.67 7.82 -16.27
N ARG A 27 11.75 7.43 -16.97
CA ARG A 27 12.85 8.34 -17.29
C ARG A 27 12.37 9.55 -18.13
N ASP A 28 11.56 9.30 -19.15
CA ASP A 28 11.08 10.31 -20.09
C ASP A 28 10.07 11.28 -19.44
N GLU A 29 9.43 10.93 -18.32
CA GLU A 29 8.65 11.85 -17.49
C GLU A 29 9.52 12.94 -16.80
N GLY A 30 10.82 12.75 -16.71
CA GLY A 30 11.79 13.74 -16.22
C GLY A 30 11.71 14.06 -14.74
N LEU A 31 11.08 13.18 -13.95
CA LEU A 31 10.98 13.31 -12.49
C LEU A 31 12.15 12.60 -11.79
N ASP A 32 12.42 13.01 -10.57
CA ASP A 32 13.31 12.23 -9.69
C ASP A 32 12.68 10.88 -9.34
N ILE A 33 13.53 9.90 -9.09
CA ILE A 33 13.15 8.54 -8.69
C ILE A 33 13.80 8.24 -7.35
N ILE A 34 13.00 7.97 -6.33
CA ILE A 34 13.48 7.49 -5.03
C ILE A 34 13.43 5.96 -5.06
N SER A 35 14.59 5.33 -5.30
CA SER A 35 14.77 3.88 -5.25
C SER A 35 15.11 3.45 -3.82
N SER A 36 14.10 3.18 -3.02
CA SER A 36 14.23 2.73 -1.64
C SER A 36 12.97 1.98 -1.24
N PHE A 37 13.06 1.05 -0.33
CA PHE A 37 11.86 0.42 0.27
C PHE A 37 11.39 1.13 1.57
N TYR A 38 11.90 2.34 1.81
CA TYR A 38 11.51 3.18 2.95
C TYR A 38 11.55 4.67 2.57
N VAL A 39 10.46 5.37 2.85
CA VAL A 39 10.35 6.84 2.76
C VAL A 39 9.91 7.38 4.11
N ALA A 40 10.74 8.21 4.72
CA ALA A 40 10.52 8.69 6.08
C ALA A 40 9.23 9.52 6.24
N ASN A 41 8.89 10.34 5.24
CA ASN A 41 7.68 11.17 5.28
C ASN A 41 7.24 11.60 3.88
N LEU A 42 6.06 11.12 3.47
CA LEU A 42 5.44 11.45 2.17
C LEU A 42 4.96 12.91 2.08
N HIS A 43 4.66 13.55 3.21
CA HIS A 43 4.23 14.95 3.23
C HIS A 43 5.33 15.93 2.88
N THR A 44 6.60 15.54 3.12
CA THR A 44 7.76 16.43 2.96
C THR A 44 8.75 15.97 1.89
N VAL A 45 8.47 14.86 1.20
CA VAL A 45 9.33 14.39 0.10
C VAL A 45 9.48 15.49 -0.95
N GLU A 46 10.69 15.65 -1.46
CA GLU A 46 10.98 16.66 -2.48
C GLU A 46 10.28 16.31 -3.80
N LEU A 47 9.69 17.34 -4.44
CA LEU A 47 8.95 17.20 -5.69
C LEU A 47 9.52 18.12 -6.76
N LYS A 48 9.58 17.64 -8.00
CA LYS A 48 9.96 18.41 -9.18
C LYS A 48 8.74 18.80 -10.03
N PRO A 49 8.82 19.85 -10.85
CA PRO A 49 7.77 20.15 -11.82
C PRO A 49 7.48 18.92 -12.69
N TRP A 50 6.19 18.65 -12.92
CA TRP A 50 5.72 17.56 -13.78
C TRP A 50 4.98 18.14 -15.01
N PRO A 51 5.71 18.46 -16.09
CA PRO A 51 5.14 19.22 -17.21
C PRO A 51 3.92 18.53 -17.84
N ARG A 52 3.97 17.20 -18.05
CA ARG A 52 2.86 16.47 -18.65
C ARG A 52 1.57 16.56 -17.80
N ARG A 53 1.70 16.55 -16.48
CA ARG A 53 0.56 16.59 -15.54
C ARG A 53 0.14 18.02 -15.19
N GLY A 54 1.00 19.00 -15.30
CA GLY A 54 0.74 20.38 -14.87
C GLY A 54 0.84 20.61 -13.37
N GLY A 55 1.44 19.70 -12.64
CA GLY A 55 1.70 19.75 -11.19
C GLY A 55 3.17 19.59 -10.86
N ARG A 56 3.45 18.99 -9.69
CA ARG A 56 4.79 18.57 -9.26
C ARG A 56 4.72 17.09 -8.83
N GLY A 57 5.83 16.37 -8.94
CA GLY A 57 5.83 14.96 -8.55
C GLY A 57 7.22 14.37 -8.28
N VAL A 58 7.22 13.14 -7.79
CA VAL A 58 8.37 12.26 -7.64
C VAL A 58 7.89 10.81 -7.79
N PHE A 59 8.64 9.98 -8.51
CA PHE A 59 8.41 8.55 -8.51
C PHE A 59 9.05 7.90 -7.28
N LEU A 60 8.28 7.05 -6.62
CA LEU A 60 8.74 6.20 -5.52
C LEU A 60 8.86 4.77 -6.08
N ASN A 61 9.82 4.58 -6.98
CA ASN A 61 10.05 3.29 -7.63
C ASN A 61 10.89 2.41 -6.69
N HIS A 62 10.21 1.79 -5.75
CA HIS A 62 10.84 0.93 -4.74
C HIS A 62 11.36 -0.35 -5.37
N ASP A 63 12.60 -0.72 -5.06
CA ASP A 63 13.23 -1.95 -5.53
C ASP A 63 12.41 -3.20 -5.25
N ALA A 64 11.64 -3.18 -4.17
CA ALA A 64 10.77 -4.28 -3.77
C ALA A 64 9.55 -4.52 -4.69
N SER A 65 9.12 -3.54 -5.49
CA SER A 65 7.82 -3.60 -6.19
C SER A 65 7.88 -3.21 -7.67
N ARG A 66 8.99 -2.72 -8.17
CA ARG A 66 9.11 -2.12 -9.52
C ARG A 66 8.74 -3.00 -10.72
N THR A 67 8.55 -4.30 -10.50
CA THR A 67 8.10 -5.22 -11.55
C THR A 67 6.59 -5.48 -11.54
N SER A 68 5.91 -5.20 -10.42
CA SER A 68 4.49 -5.47 -10.24
C SER A 68 3.64 -4.19 -10.14
N ASN A 69 4.14 -3.20 -9.42
CA ASN A 69 3.48 -1.92 -9.20
C ASN A 69 4.52 -0.85 -8.90
N ASP A 70 4.15 0.38 -9.14
CA ASP A 70 4.91 1.56 -8.80
C ASP A 70 4.11 2.50 -7.89
N CYS A 71 4.75 3.57 -7.49
CA CYS A 71 4.15 4.59 -6.66
C CYS A 71 4.71 5.96 -7.07
N TYR A 72 3.90 6.99 -6.93
CA TYR A 72 4.35 8.37 -7.05
C TYR A 72 3.63 9.28 -6.05
N VAL A 73 4.28 10.37 -5.68
CA VAL A 73 3.63 11.50 -5.00
C VAL A 73 3.41 12.60 -6.01
N CYS A 74 2.20 13.17 -6.00
CA CYS A 74 1.85 14.31 -6.84
C CYS A 74 1.31 15.45 -6.00
N GLU A 75 1.67 16.68 -6.38
CA GLU A 75 1.19 17.91 -5.76
C GLU A 75 0.50 18.80 -6.79
N ILE A 76 -0.67 19.31 -6.42
CA ILE A 76 -1.44 20.27 -7.21
C ILE A 76 -1.29 21.64 -6.53
N PRO A 77 -0.67 22.63 -7.18
CA PRO A 77 -0.51 23.96 -6.60
C PRO A 77 -1.85 24.65 -6.27
N PRO A 78 -1.86 25.64 -5.36
CA PRO A 78 -3.06 26.38 -4.99
C PRO A 78 -3.83 26.93 -6.19
N GLY A 79 -5.15 26.70 -6.23
CA GLY A 79 -6.04 27.17 -7.29
C GLY A 79 -5.79 26.59 -8.67
N LYS A 80 -4.98 25.52 -8.78
CA LYS A 80 -4.66 24.85 -10.05
C LYS A 80 -5.36 23.50 -10.16
N HIS A 81 -5.20 22.89 -11.31
CA HIS A 81 -5.65 21.54 -11.63
C HIS A 81 -4.57 20.83 -12.44
N LEU A 82 -4.62 19.50 -12.46
CA LEU A 82 -3.78 18.70 -13.33
C LEU A 82 -4.35 18.68 -14.76
N ALA A 83 -3.52 18.38 -15.74
CA ALA A 83 -3.98 18.05 -17.07
C ALA A 83 -4.87 16.81 -17.04
N PRO A 84 -5.95 16.76 -17.82
CA PRO A 84 -6.76 15.56 -17.93
C PRO A 84 -5.94 14.43 -18.56
N GLN A 85 -6.16 13.21 -18.08
CA GLN A 85 -5.55 12.03 -18.68
C GLN A 85 -6.47 10.82 -18.59
N ARG A 86 -6.15 9.79 -19.33
CA ARG A 86 -6.63 8.41 -19.20
C ARG A 86 -5.45 7.46 -19.36
N GLN A 87 -5.56 6.25 -18.86
CA GLN A 87 -4.55 5.22 -19.02
C GLN A 87 -5.12 3.81 -18.83
N LEU A 88 -4.47 2.82 -19.44
CA LEU A 88 -4.83 1.41 -19.35
C LEU A 88 -4.32 0.72 -18.07
N TYR A 89 -3.55 1.39 -17.23
CA TYR A 89 -3.17 0.86 -15.92
C TYR A 89 -4.12 1.35 -14.83
N GLU A 90 -4.27 0.53 -13.79
CA GLU A 90 -5.08 0.85 -12.63
C GLU A 90 -4.33 1.77 -11.68
N GLU A 91 -5.06 2.64 -10.98
CA GLU A 91 -4.53 3.66 -10.09
C GLU A 91 -5.39 3.78 -8.84
N MET A 92 -4.77 3.61 -7.66
CA MET A 92 -5.36 3.85 -6.36
C MET A 92 -4.68 5.04 -5.70
N ILE A 93 -5.48 5.98 -5.19
CA ILE A 93 -5.03 7.25 -4.63
C ILE A 93 -5.37 7.33 -3.15
N TYR A 94 -4.40 7.80 -2.36
CA TYR A 94 -4.60 8.26 -0.99
C TYR A 94 -4.23 9.74 -0.90
N VAL A 95 -5.15 10.57 -0.42
CA VAL A 95 -4.93 12.02 -0.25
C VAL A 95 -4.17 12.26 1.05
N LEU A 96 -2.95 12.79 0.91
CA LEU A 96 -2.07 13.13 2.04
C LEU A 96 -2.48 14.48 2.66
N ASP A 97 -2.58 15.54 1.84
CA ASP A 97 -2.78 16.90 2.30
C ASP A 97 -3.82 17.64 1.45
N GLY A 98 -4.57 18.52 2.08
CA GLY A 98 -5.47 19.45 1.42
C GLY A 98 -6.84 18.87 1.08
N ARG A 99 -7.53 19.54 0.17
CA ARG A 99 -8.87 19.18 -0.31
C ARG A 99 -9.02 19.53 -1.79
N GLY A 100 -9.84 18.77 -2.49
CA GLY A 100 -10.06 19.00 -3.90
C GLY A 100 -11.23 18.21 -4.44
N SER A 101 -11.27 18.09 -5.76
CA SER A 101 -12.25 17.28 -6.45
C SER A 101 -11.62 16.54 -7.63
N THR A 102 -12.28 15.47 -8.05
CA THR A 102 -11.92 14.72 -9.25
C THR A 102 -13.14 14.60 -10.13
N ALA A 103 -12.98 14.94 -11.40
CA ALA A 103 -13.94 14.64 -12.43
C ALA A 103 -13.49 13.40 -13.20
N VAL A 104 -14.40 12.46 -13.40
CA VAL A 104 -14.19 11.22 -14.17
C VAL A 104 -15.24 11.15 -15.26
N TRP A 105 -14.83 10.84 -16.50
CA TRP A 105 -15.78 10.71 -17.61
C TRP A 105 -15.33 9.65 -18.64
N ASN A 106 -16.29 9.10 -19.36
CA ASN A 106 -16.07 8.17 -20.46
C ASN A 106 -16.19 8.87 -21.84
N ASN A 107 -15.89 8.16 -22.92
CA ASN A 107 -16.01 8.72 -24.28
C ASN A 107 -17.45 9.08 -24.68
N ALA A 108 -18.47 8.50 -24.04
CA ALA A 108 -19.86 8.88 -24.23
C ALA A 108 -20.21 10.21 -23.54
N GLY A 109 -19.24 10.90 -22.92
CA GLY A 109 -19.41 12.19 -22.27
C GLY A 109 -20.10 12.16 -20.90
N LYS A 110 -20.43 10.97 -20.39
CA LYS A 110 -20.98 10.85 -19.04
C LYS A 110 -19.91 11.16 -18.01
N ARG A 111 -20.17 12.21 -17.21
CA ARG A 111 -19.22 12.78 -16.25
C ARG A 111 -19.76 12.71 -14.83
N VAL A 112 -18.92 12.26 -13.90
CA VAL A 112 -19.17 12.30 -12.46
C VAL A 112 -18.05 13.11 -11.81
N THR A 113 -18.40 13.98 -10.87
CA THR A 113 -17.43 14.75 -10.08
C THR A 113 -17.69 14.49 -8.61
N PHE A 114 -16.64 14.26 -7.85
CA PHE A 114 -16.71 14.05 -6.40
C PHE A 114 -15.63 14.84 -5.70
N GLU A 115 -15.91 15.22 -4.47
CA GLU A 115 -14.99 15.97 -3.60
C GLU A 115 -14.29 15.03 -2.63
N TRP A 116 -13.06 15.40 -2.26
CA TRP A 116 -12.24 14.67 -1.31
C TRP A 116 -11.37 15.64 -0.50
N LYS A 117 -10.87 15.13 0.63
CA LYS A 117 -9.92 15.82 1.50
C LYS A 117 -8.84 14.84 1.98
N ALA A 118 -7.85 15.35 2.71
CA ALA A 118 -6.83 14.52 3.36
C ALA A 118 -7.48 13.34 4.13
N GLY A 119 -6.93 12.16 3.97
CA GLY A 119 -7.46 10.91 4.49
C GLY A 119 -8.39 10.15 3.54
N ALA A 120 -8.78 10.71 2.39
CA ALA A 120 -9.61 10.01 1.42
C ALA A 120 -8.83 8.97 0.60
N ILE A 121 -9.50 7.86 0.25
CA ILE A 121 -9.00 6.84 -0.69
C ILE A 121 -10.01 6.70 -1.82
N PHE A 122 -9.52 6.59 -3.05
CA PHE A 122 -10.33 6.26 -4.22
C PHE A 122 -9.49 5.62 -5.32
N ALA A 123 -10.16 4.97 -6.26
CA ALA A 123 -9.53 4.42 -7.45
C ALA A 123 -10.13 5.03 -8.72
N ILE A 124 -9.30 5.24 -9.72
CA ILE A 124 -9.76 5.70 -11.04
C ILE A 124 -10.25 4.47 -11.83
N PRO A 125 -11.49 4.48 -12.37
CA PRO A 125 -11.95 3.41 -13.23
C PRO A 125 -11.06 3.28 -14.46
N LEU A 126 -10.78 2.04 -14.85
CA LEU A 126 -9.84 1.73 -15.92
C LEU A 126 -10.14 2.50 -17.21
N ASN A 127 -9.14 3.17 -17.75
CA ASN A 127 -9.16 3.94 -18.99
C ASN A 127 -10.20 5.09 -19.06
N CYS A 128 -10.75 5.51 -17.91
CA CYS A 128 -11.59 6.68 -17.88
C CYS A 128 -10.75 7.96 -17.92
N TRP A 129 -11.21 8.95 -18.67
CA TRP A 129 -10.71 10.29 -18.53
C TRP A 129 -10.92 10.78 -17.11
N HIS A 130 -9.90 11.39 -16.52
CA HIS A 130 -10.00 12.00 -15.21
C HIS A 130 -9.14 13.24 -15.09
N GLN A 131 -9.57 14.14 -14.21
CA GLN A 131 -8.87 15.38 -13.90
C GLN A 131 -9.03 15.73 -12.43
N HIS A 132 -7.93 16.07 -11.76
CA HIS A 132 -7.90 16.46 -10.36
C HIS A 132 -7.78 17.99 -10.24
N PHE A 133 -8.51 18.55 -9.29
CA PHE A 133 -8.58 19.98 -9.01
C PHE A 133 -8.23 20.24 -7.55
N ASN A 134 -7.40 21.24 -7.29
CA ASN A 134 -7.18 21.74 -5.94
C ASN A 134 -8.35 22.64 -5.54
N GLY A 135 -9.02 22.31 -4.44
CA GLY A 135 -10.13 23.08 -3.88
C GLY A 135 -9.72 24.24 -2.96
N SER A 136 -8.39 24.51 -2.81
CA SER A 136 -7.87 25.64 -2.04
C SER A 136 -7.12 26.62 -2.94
N GLY A 137 -7.39 27.90 -2.78
CA GLY A 137 -6.61 28.96 -3.43
C GLY A 137 -5.34 29.34 -2.68
N LYS A 138 -5.06 28.73 -1.51
CA LYS A 138 -3.95 29.09 -0.62
C LYS A 138 -2.96 27.95 -0.43
N ASP A 139 -3.45 26.74 -0.24
CA ASP A 139 -2.67 25.58 0.15
C ASP A 139 -2.57 24.58 -1.00
N PRO A 140 -1.42 23.91 -1.19
CA PRO A 140 -1.31 22.84 -2.16
C PRO A 140 -2.12 21.61 -1.70
N VAL A 141 -2.46 20.77 -2.64
CA VAL A 141 -2.95 19.41 -2.39
C VAL A 141 -1.84 18.45 -2.70
N ARG A 142 -1.64 17.46 -1.83
CA ARG A 142 -0.69 16.37 -2.06
C ARG A 142 -1.39 15.02 -1.94
N TYR A 143 -1.11 14.11 -2.86
CA TYR A 143 -1.59 12.74 -2.80
C TYR A 143 -0.51 11.76 -3.23
N VAL A 144 -0.63 10.53 -2.76
CA VAL A 144 0.14 9.39 -3.21
C VAL A 144 -0.74 8.48 -4.05
N ALA A 145 -0.20 8.00 -5.16
CA ALA A 145 -0.86 7.03 -6.02
C ALA A 145 0.01 5.77 -6.16
N VAL A 146 -0.63 4.62 -6.13
CA VAL A 146 -0.01 3.33 -6.44
C VAL A 146 -0.70 2.75 -7.66
N THR A 147 0.08 2.27 -8.63
CA THR A 147 -0.40 1.81 -9.93
C THR A 147 0.18 0.45 -10.31
N ASN A 148 -0.45 -0.25 -11.25
CA ASN A 148 0.13 -1.42 -11.91
C ASN A 148 0.77 -1.07 -13.27
N ALA A 149 1.17 0.18 -13.46
CA ALA A 149 1.81 0.69 -14.68
C ALA A 149 3.01 -0.15 -15.17
N PRO A 150 3.91 -0.67 -14.30
CA PRO A 150 5.03 -1.50 -14.75
C PRO A 150 4.57 -2.72 -15.55
N VAL A 151 3.53 -3.40 -15.10
CA VAL A 151 2.98 -4.59 -15.76
C VAL A 151 2.35 -4.22 -17.11
N ILE A 152 1.52 -3.18 -17.11
CA ILE A 152 0.72 -2.80 -18.29
C ILE A 152 1.61 -2.18 -19.37
N ILE A 153 2.49 -1.25 -19.04
CA ILE A 153 3.37 -0.60 -20.00
C ILE A 153 4.36 -1.60 -20.60
N ASN A 154 4.89 -2.51 -19.80
CA ASN A 154 5.78 -3.56 -20.29
C ASN A 154 5.05 -4.58 -21.18
N ALA A 155 3.80 -4.92 -20.85
CA ALA A 155 3.01 -5.87 -21.63
C ALA A 155 2.67 -5.35 -23.04
N PHE A 156 2.28 -4.08 -23.13
CA PHE A 156 1.95 -3.47 -24.44
C PHE A 156 3.18 -2.98 -25.19
N GLY A 157 4.22 -2.53 -24.49
CA GLY A 157 5.43 -1.97 -25.11
C GLY A 157 5.22 -0.63 -25.83
N ASP A 158 4.02 -0.10 -25.81
CA ASP A 158 3.60 1.13 -26.49
C ASP A 158 2.89 2.08 -25.51
N VAL A 159 3.63 3.10 -25.07
CA VAL A 159 3.13 4.13 -24.14
C VAL A 159 2.00 4.95 -24.78
N SER A 160 2.08 5.21 -26.10
CA SER A 160 1.03 5.96 -26.81
C SER A 160 -0.30 5.19 -26.77
N PHE A 161 -0.27 3.89 -27.00
CA PHE A 161 -1.46 3.06 -26.87
C PHE A 161 -2.02 3.06 -25.43
N VAL A 162 -1.16 2.96 -24.44
CA VAL A 162 -1.57 2.93 -23.02
C VAL A 162 -2.31 4.20 -22.61
N PHE A 163 -1.91 5.38 -23.12
CA PHE A 163 -2.52 6.67 -22.77
C PHE A 163 -3.59 7.15 -23.75
N ASN A 164 -3.71 6.58 -24.94
CA ASN A 164 -4.65 7.03 -25.96
C ASN A 164 -5.65 5.96 -26.43
N CYS A 165 -5.75 4.84 -25.72
CA CYS A 165 -6.74 3.82 -26.04
C CYS A 165 -8.15 4.41 -25.95
N GLU A 166 -8.95 4.27 -27.03
CA GLU A 166 -10.31 4.84 -27.09
C GLU A 166 -11.39 3.92 -26.55
N HIS A 167 -11.04 2.72 -26.07
CA HIS A 167 -12.02 1.77 -25.58
C HIS A 167 -12.60 2.18 -24.21
N ASP A 168 -13.93 2.25 -24.13
CA ASP A 168 -14.66 2.41 -22.87
C ASP A 168 -14.89 1.03 -22.21
N PHE A 169 -14.32 0.81 -21.04
CA PHE A 169 -14.58 -0.37 -20.22
C PHE A 169 -15.88 -0.18 -19.43
N LYS A 170 -17.03 -0.34 -20.11
CA LYS A 170 -18.37 -0.06 -19.55
C LYS A 170 -18.68 -0.89 -18.29
N GLU A 171 -18.12 -2.09 -18.18
CA GLU A 171 -18.24 -2.91 -16.98
C GLU A 171 -17.52 -2.30 -15.75
N ARG A 172 -16.51 -1.47 -15.99
CA ARG A 172 -15.78 -0.73 -14.94
C ARG A 172 -16.51 0.56 -14.55
N PHE A 173 -16.98 1.33 -15.55
CA PHE A 173 -17.68 2.59 -15.36
C PHE A 173 -18.54 2.92 -16.57
N ALA A 174 -19.85 3.06 -16.33
CA ALA A 174 -20.82 3.46 -17.36
C ALA A 174 -21.38 4.87 -17.13
N GLY A 175 -20.82 5.62 -16.17
CA GLY A 175 -21.24 6.98 -15.81
C GLY A 175 -22.33 6.99 -14.72
N GLU A 176 -22.30 6.03 -13.80
CA GLU A 176 -23.22 5.95 -12.68
C GLU A 176 -23.05 7.19 -11.77
N PRO A 177 -24.12 7.99 -11.51
CA PRO A 177 -24.02 9.22 -10.71
C PRO A 177 -23.48 8.98 -9.29
N GLU A 178 -23.84 7.83 -8.68
CA GLU A 178 -23.46 7.46 -7.32
C GLU A 178 -22.15 6.67 -7.23
N TYR A 179 -21.36 6.61 -8.32
CA TYR A 179 -20.14 5.76 -8.37
C TYR A 179 -19.15 6.05 -7.25
N PHE A 180 -19.05 7.32 -6.83
CA PHE A 180 -18.17 7.77 -5.75
C PHE A 180 -18.94 8.27 -4.50
N ALA A 181 -20.10 7.70 -4.22
CA ALA A 181 -20.99 8.17 -3.15
C ALA A 181 -20.55 7.84 -1.71
N ASN A 182 -19.32 7.38 -1.49
CA ASN A 182 -18.83 6.91 -0.18
C ASN A 182 -19.75 5.84 0.45
N LYS A 183 -20.25 4.95 -0.38
CA LYS A 183 -21.06 3.79 -0.01
C LYS A 183 -20.32 2.53 -0.41
N GLY A 184 -20.58 1.42 0.24
CA GLY A 184 -19.99 0.15 -0.10
C GLY A 184 -20.77 -1.03 0.42
N GLU A 185 -20.54 -2.19 -0.20
CA GLU A 185 -21.11 -3.46 0.24
C GLU A 185 -20.04 -4.22 1.03
N GLN A 186 -20.39 -4.59 2.26
CA GLN A 186 -19.51 -5.36 3.14
C GLN A 186 -19.71 -6.85 2.94
N LYS A 187 -18.61 -7.57 2.64
CA LYS A 187 -18.55 -9.03 2.50
C LYS A 187 -17.41 -9.60 3.37
N GLY A 188 -17.69 -9.98 4.59
CA GLY A 188 -16.66 -10.38 5.55
C GLY A 188 -15.67 -9.24 5.82
N LEU A 189 -14.37 -9.47 5.59
CA LEU A 189 -13.34 -8.43 5.72
C LEU A 189 -13.20 -7.54 4.47
N LEU A 190 -13.99 -7.76 3.42
CA LEU A 190 -13.93 -7.01 2.17
C LEU A 190 -15.04 -5.94 2.15
N LEU A 191 -14.67 -4.70 1.90
CA LEU A 191 -15.54 -3.59 1.57
C LEU A 191 -15.42 -3.32 0.06
N ASP A 192 -16.49 -3.57 -0.69
CA ASP A 192 -16.58 -3.23 -2.10
C ASP A 192 -17.08 -1.79 -2.23
N THR A 193 -16.21 -0.88 -2.64
CA THR A 193 -16.48 0.57 -2.70
C THR A 193 -15.54 1.24 -3.68
N ASN A 194 -15.93 2.40 -4.22
CA ASN A 194 -15.06 3.17 -5.12
C ASN A 194 -14.47 4.42 -4.46
N PHE A 195 -14.97 4.78 -3.27
CA PHE A 195 -14.53 5.93 -2.52
C PHE A 195 -14.69 5.73 -1.02
N VAL A 196 -13.66 6.04 -0.26
CA VAL A 196 -13.65 6.11 1.20
C VAL A 196 -13.28 7.54 1.58
N ALA A 197 -14.20 8.29 2.17
CA ALA A 197 -13.99 9.70 2.48
C ALA A 197 -13.01 9.95 3.64
N ASP A 198 -12.86 8.97 4.56
CA ASP A 198 -12.01 9.07 5.74
C ASP A 198 -11.45 7.69 6.12
N ALA A 199 -10.26 7.39 5.64
CA ALA A 199 -9.54 6.15 5.95
C ALA A 199 -9.01 6.12 7.39
N ILE A 200 -8.79 7.30 7.99
CA ILE A 200 -8.23 7.42 9.34
C ILE A 200 -9.24 6.95 10.37
N ASN A 201 -10.52 7.30 10.19
CA ASN A 201 -11.59 6.98 11.13
C ASN A 201 -12.52 5.84 10.67
N LEU A 202 -12.21 5.20 9.52
CA LEU A 202 -13.02 4.10 9.02
C LEU A 202 -13.12 2.97 10.06
N PRO A 203 -14.33 2.49 10.41
CA PRO A 203 -14.51 1.30 11.25
C PRO A 203 -13.84 0.08 10.61
N LEU A 204 -13.13 -0.71 11.41
CA LEU A 204 -12.44 -1.91 10.97
C LEU A 204 -13.04 -3.16 11.61
N PHE A 205 -12.92 -4.29 10.92
CA PHE A 205 -13.37 -5.59 11.41
C PHE A 205 -12.25 -6.30 12.16
N ALA A 206 -12.61 -7.05 13.20
CA ALA A 206 -11.64 -7.85 13.95
C ALA A 206 -10.96 -8.89 13.06
N ALA A 207 -9.64 -8.97 13.11
CA ALA A 207 -8.82 -9.94 12.34
C ALA A 207 -7.79 -10.59 13.28
N LYS A 208 -8.22 -11.62 13.96
CA LYS A 208 -7.49 -12.29 15.06
C LYS A 208 -6.27 -13.07 14.58
N GLU A 209 -6.35 -13.63 13.37
CA GLU A 209 -5.32 -14.46 12.76
C GLU A 209 -4.00 -13.70 12.52
N ARG A 210 -4.08 -12.37 12.50
CA ARG A 210 -2.94 -11.48 12.24
C ARG A 210 -2.22 -11.01 13.51
N GLY A 211 -2.68 -11.41 14.69
CA GLY A 211 -2.07 -11.09 15.99
C GLY A 211 -2.93 -10.20 16.87
N ALA A 212 -2.33 -9.69 17.96
CA ALA A 212 -3.00 -9.09 19.10
C ALA A 212 -3.99 -7.97 18.75
N GLY A 213 -5.29 -8.24 18.95
CA GLY A 213 -6.36 -7.23 18.97
C GLY A 213 -6.53 -6.37 17.72
N GLY A 214 -6.12 -6.86 16.56
CA GLY A 214 -6.07 -6.05 15.33
C GLY A 214 -7.40 -5.91 14.63
N GLY A 215 -7.67 -4.69 14.09
CA GLY A 215 -8.70 -4.44 13.09
C GLY A 215 -8.15 -4.56 11.67
N HIS A 216 -8.99 -5.00 10.73
CA HIS A 216 -8.61 -5.14 9.32
C HIS A 216 -9.82 -4.94 8.41
N THR A 217 -9.66 -4.21 7.32
CA THR A 217 -10.65 -4.09 6.26
C THR A 217 -9.92 -4.07 4.92
N ARG A 218 -10.32 -4.97 4.01
CA ARG A 218 -9.83 -5.02 2.63
C ARG A 218 -10.76 -4.22 1.74
N PHE A 219 -10.24 -3.67 0.65
CA PHE A 219 -11.02 -2.94 -0.33
C PHE A 219 -10.97 -3.61 -1.70
N SER A 220 -12.14 -3.67 -2.37
CA SER A 220 -12.29 -3.81 -3.80
C SER A 220 -12.73 -2.45 -4.33
N MET A 221 -11.94 -1.83 -5.22
CA MET A 221 -12.22 -0.48 -5.72
C MET A 221 -12.22 -0.44 -7.23
N ALA A 222 -13.17 0.31 -7.80
CA ALA A 222 -13.34 0.52 -9.25
C ALA A 222 -13.40 -0.78 -10.06
N LYS A 223 -13.89 -1.87 -9.45
CA LYS A 223 -13.86 -3.24 -10.00
C LYS A 223 -12.47 -3.63 -10.51
N GLY A 224 -11.44 -3.05 -9.91
CA GLY A 224 -10.04 -3.24 -10.27
C GLY A 224 -9.46 -4.55 -9.79
N SER A 225 -8.28 -4.90 -10.30
CA SER A 225 -7.48 -6.03 -9.87
C SER A 225 -6.55 -5.69 -8.71
N MET A 226 -6.23 -4.43 -8.50
CA MET A 226 -5.39 -3.99 -7.39
C MET A 226 -6.11 -4.18 -6.05
N ASN A 227 -5.35 -4.59 -5.05
CA ASN A 227 -5.85 -4.80 -3.69
C ASN A 227 -5.37 -3.70 -2.76
N SER A 228 -6.21 -3.35 -1.79
CA SER A 228 -5.81 -2.51 -0.66
C SER A 228 -6.43 -2.98 0.64
N HIS A 229 -5.82 -2.58 1.74
CA HIS A 229 -6.41 -2.81 3.06
C HIS A 229 -5.94 -1.78 4.07
N ILE A 230 -6.78 -1.50 5.05
CA ILE A 230 -6.39 -0.82 6.28
C ILE A 230 -6.26 -1.86 7.39
N SER A 231 -5.21 -1.71 8.18
CA SER A 231 -4.99 -2.51 9.38
C SER A 231 -4.67 -1.58 10.56
N GLN A 232 -5.21 -1.91 11.73
CA GLN A 232 -4.95 -1.18 12.97
C GLN A 232 -4.62 -2.17 14.09
N PHE A 233 -3.76 -1.76 15.02
CA PHE A 233 -3.43 -2.55 16.19
C PHE A 233 -3.20 -1.66 17.42
N PRO A 234 -3.59 -2.15 18.62
CA PRO A 234 -3.57 -1.37 19.86
C PRO A 234 -2.16 -0.96 20.29
N VAL A 235 -2.10 -0.01 21.20
CA VAL A 235 -0.86 0.37 21.91
C VAL A 235 -0.26 -0.84 22.62
N GLY A 236 1.06 -0.97 22.51
CA GLY A 236 1.79 -2.05 23.16
C GLY A 236 1.59 -3.43 22.52
N THR A 237 1.14 -3.47 21.27
CA THR A 237 0.98 -4.73 20.52
C THR A 237 1.79 -4.74 19.24
N TYR A 238 2.02 -5.93 18.69
CA TYR A 238 2.66 -6.13 17.41
C TYR A 238 2.08 -7.33 16.66
N LYS A 239 2.28 -7.34 15.35
CA LYS A 239 1.78 -8.39 14.45
C LYS A 239 2.74 -9.57 14.40
N LYS A 240 2.24 -10.76 14.04
CA LYS A 240 3.11 -11.89 13.69
C LYS A 240 3.95 -11.55 12.46
N ALA A 241 5.21 -11.96 12.49
CA ALA A 241 6.08 -11.85 11.33
C ALA A 241 5.57 -12.73 10.20
N HIS A 242 5.62 -12.23 8.97
CA HIS A 242 5.19 -12.99 7.80
C HIS A 242 5.92 -12.51 6.55
N ALA A 243 5.93 -13.36 5.52
CA ALA A 243 6.47 -13.03 4.21
C ALA A 243 5.38 -13.17 3.14
N HIS A 244 5.46 -12.36 2.10
CA HIS A 244 4.57 -12.47 0.93
C HIS A 244 5.27 -11.94 -0.32
N GLY A 245 4.60 -12.02 -1.47
CA GLY A 245 5.07 -11.49 -2.74
C GLY A 245 5.24 -9.98 -2.74
N PRO A 246 5.80 -9.39 -3.80
CA PRO A 246 6.30 -8.02 -3.85
C PRO A 246 5.21 -6.95 -3.73
N GLY A 247 5.62 -5.72 -3.41
CA GLY A 247 4.90 -4.52 -3.74
C GLY A 247 3.76 -4.08 -2.83
N ALA A 248 3.74 -4.49 -1.56
CA ALA A 248 2.83 -3.87 -0.61
C ALA A 248 3.38 -2.50 -0.18
N HIS A 249 2.82 -1.41 -0.73
CA HIS A 249 3.10 -0.04 -0.30
C HIS A 249 2.33 0.26 0.97
N VAL A 250 3.00 0.17 2.12
CA VAL A 250 2.41 0.38 3.45
C VAL A 250 2.62 1.83 3.87
N ILE A 251 1.53 2.58 3.98
CA ILE A 251 1.50 3.99 4.40
C ILE A 251 0.96 4.05 5.83
N VAL A 252 1.71 4.64 6.74
CA VAL A 252 1.28 4.83 8.12
C VAL A 252 0.32 6.02 8.19
N LEU A 253 -0.93 5.74 8.60
CA LEU A 253 -2.00 6.75 8.72
C LEU A 253 -2.06 7.38 10.11
N SER A 254 -1.66 6.65 11.15
CA SER A 254 -1.60 7.15 12.53
C SER A 254 -0.71 6.26 13.40
N GLY A 255 -0.28 6.82 14.54
CA GLY A 255 0.59 6.14 15.49
C GLY A 255 2.06 6.21 15.12
N GLU A 256 2.88 5.60 15.95
CA GLU A 256 4.33 5.49 15.77
C GLU A 256 4.85 4.15 16.27
N GLY A 257 5.97 3.73 15.72
CA GLY A 257 6.58 2.47 16.07
C GLY A 257 7.73 2.10 15.15
N PHE A 258 7.94 0.82 14.98
CA PHE A 258 8.97 0.33 14.08
C PHE A 258 8.54 -0.94 13.36
N SER A 259 9.21 -1.21 12.25
CA SER A 259 9.11 -2.49 11.55
C SER A 259 10.45 -3.19 11.56
N LEU A 260 10.41 -4.50 11.70
CA LEU A 260 11.55 -5.36 11.41
C LEU A 260 11.37 -5.97 10.04
N MET A 261 12.42 -5.97 9.21
CA MET A 261 12.42 -6.59 7.89
C MET A 261 13.73 -7.36 7.68
N TRP A 262 13.63 -8.56 7.13
CA TRP A 262 14.81 -9.41 6.88
C TRP A 262 14.53 -10.51 5.85
N PRO A 263 15.51 -10.86 5.01
CA PRO A 263 15.43 -12.06 4.20
C PRO A 263 15.54 -13.30 5.10
N GLU A 264 15.06 -14.45 4.65
CA GLU A 264 15.16 -15.70 5.40
C GLU A 264 16.63 -16.05 5.69
N GLY A 265 16.90 -16.40 6.95
CA GLY A 265 18.25 -16.75 7.42
C GLY A 265 19.12 -15.59 7.89
N GLU A 266 18.71 -14.34 7.67
CA GLU A 266 19.43 -13.16 8.12
C GLU A 266 18.90 -12.57 9.44
N ALA A 267 19.61 -11.58 9.97
CA ALA A 267 19.18 -10.83 11.14
C ALA A 267 18.16 -9.74 10.73
N PRO A 268 17.11 -9.50 11.54
CA PRO A 268 16.16 -8.42 11.29
C PRO A 268 16.83 -7.04 11.30
N LYS A 269 16.45 -6.20 10.36
CA LYS A 269 16.80 -4.78 10.33
C LYS A 269 15.60 -3.95 10.77
N ARG A 270 15.85 -2.91 11.58
CA ARG A 270 14.84 -2.06 12.17
C ARG A 270 14.65 -0.78 11.38
N TYR A 271 13.38 -0.39 11.15
CA TYR A 271 12.95 0.82 10.47
C TYR A 271 11.88 1.51 11.31
N GLU A 272 12.20 2.71 11.80
CA GLU A 272 11.25 3.52 12.58
C GLU A 272 10.17 4.09 11.66
N TRP A 273 8.95 4.24 12.18
CA TRP A 273 7.87 4.84 11.41
C TRP A 273 6.91 5.65 12.29
N ARG A 274 6.30 6.60 11.68
CA ARG A 274 5.22 7.44 12.20
C ARG A 274 4.27 7.79 11.06
N GLU A 275 3.22 8.54 11.35
CA GLU A 275 2.31 9.06 10.35
C GLU A 275 3.05 9.69 9.16
N GLY A 276 2.59 9.40 7.94
CA GLY A 276 3.23 9.82 6.69
C GLY A 276 4.42 8.95 6.22
N THR A 277 4.92 8.02 7.03
CA THR A 277 5.97 7.08 6.59
C THR A 277 5.40 6.05 5.60
N MET A 278 6.19 5.73 4.56
CA MET A 278 5.92 4.60 3.67
C MET A 278 7.00 3.53 3.81
N ILE A 279 6.56 2.27 3.86
CA ILE A 279 7.42 1.07 3.88
C ILE A 279 6.93 0.12 2.80
N VAL A 280 7.86 -0.44 2.03
CA VAL A 280 7.57 -1.49 1.03
C VAL A 280 8.42 -2.71 1.35
N PRO A 281 7.89 -3.72 2.06
CA PRO A 281 8.65 -4.92 2.36
C PRO A 281 9.17 -5.59 1.08
N PRO A 282 10.47 -5.87 0.97
CA PRO A 282 11.02 -6.56 -0.18
C PRO A 282 10.38 -7.93 -0.42
N ASN A 283 10.38 -8.37 -1.67
CA ASN A 283 9.80 -9.63 -2.09
C ASN A 283 10.30 -10.81 -1.24
N LEU A 284 9.38 -11.56 -0.63
CA LEU A 284 9.63 -12.72 0.21
C LEU A 284 10.46 -12.44 1.50
N TRP A 285 10.70 -11.19 1.84
CA TRP A 285 11.30 -10.88 3.13
C TRP A 285 10.25 -11.01 4.23
N PHE A 286 10.67 -11.57 5.36
CA PHE A 286 9.88 -11.47 6.59
C PHE A 286 9.80 -10.02 7.03
N HIS A 287 8.61 -9.63 7.46
CA HIS A 287 8.39 -8.32 8.05
C HIS A 287 7.39 -8.41 9.20
N GLN A 288 7.55 -7.51 10.16
CA GLN A 288 6.77 -7.46 11.40
C GLN A 288 6.62 -6.00 11.83
N HIS A 289 5.42 -5.61 12.26
CA HIS A 289 5.11 -4.22 12.61
C HIS A 289 4.77 -4.11 14.10
N PHE A 290 5.38 -3.14 14.79
CA PHE A 290 5.32 -2.94 16.24
C PHE A 290 4.79 -1.57 16.57
N ASN A 291 3.66 -1.48 17.28
CA ASN A 291 3.18 -0.21 17.82
C ASN A 291 3.87 0.07 19.17
N SER A 292 4.88 0.90 19.15
CA SER A 292 5.59 1.35 20.36
C SER A 292 5.18 2.74 20.82
N GLY A 293 4.25 3.40 20.12
CA GLY A 293 3.73 4.71 20.47
C GLY A 293 2.58 4.68 21.49
N THR A 294 2.05 5.86 21.77
CA THR A 294 1.01 6.09 22.79
C THR A 294 -0.42 6.01 22.24
N THR A 295 -0.58 5.84 20.93
CA THR A 295 -1.88 5.76 20.25
C THR A 295 -1.98 4.50 19.40
N PRO A 296 -3.21 4.01 19.06
CA PRO A 296 -3.34 2.90 18.11
C PRO A 296 -2.65 3.22 16.79
N ALA A 297 -1.90 2.25 16.28
CA ALA A 297 -1.23 2.38 14.98
C ALA A 297 -2.14 1.88 13.87
N ARG A 298 -2.29 2.68 12.82
CA ARG A 298 -3.08 2.38 11.63
C ARG A 298 -2.24 2.55 10.38
N TYR A 299 -2.32 1.62 9.46
CA TYR A 299 -1.69 1.73 8.15
C TYR A 299 -2.62 1.31 7.03
N LEU A 300 -2.44 1.92 5.87
CA LEU A 300 -3.02 1.57 4.58
C LEU A 300 -1.95 0.84 3.76
N ALA A 301 -2.30 -0.27 3.15
CA ALA A 301 -1.43 -0.97 2.21
C ALA A 301 -2.11 -1.08 0.84
N PHE A 302 -1.41 -0.64 -0.20
CA PHE A 302 -1.76 -0.87 -1.60
C PHE A 302 -0.85 -1.95 -2.20
N LYS A 303 -1.38 -2.81 -3.05
CA LYS A 303 -0.61 -3.86 -3.73
C LYS A 303 -1.28 -4.32 -5.02
N ALA A 304 -0.45 -4.81 -5.95
CA ALA A 304 -0.96 -5.45 -7.16
C ALA A 304 -1.66 -6.77 -6.87
N GLU A 305 -2.52 -7.21 -7.77
CA GLU A 305 -3.11 -8.55 -7.75
C GLU A 305 -2.02 -9.63 -8.02
N GLY A 306 -2.30 -10.86 -7.61
CA GLY A 306 -1.45 -12.02 -7.91
C GLY A 306 -0.19 -12.15 -7.06
N VAL A 307 0.10 -11.20 -6.18
CA VAL A 307 1.30 -11.26 -5.31
C VAL A 307 1.14 -12.19 -4.09
N ALA A 308 -0.08 -12.65 -3.80
CA ALA A 308 -0.34 -13.56 -2.69
C ALA A 308 -0.09 -15.01 -3.10
N ILE A 309 0.98 -15.62 -2.58
CA ILE A 309 1.18 -17.06 -2.69
C ILE A 309 0.13 -17.77 -1.83
N ARG A 310 -0.63 -18.69 -2.42
CA ARG A 310 -1.75 -19.39 -1.77
C ARG A 310 -1.46 -20.88 -1.65
N ASN A 311 -2.05 -21.52 -0.63
CA ASN A 311 -2.07 -22.98 -0.51
C ASN A 311 -3.14 -23.61 -1.43
N ALA A 312 -3.25 -24.93 -1.42
CA ALA A 312 -4.22 -25.66 -2.25
C ALA A 312 -5.69 -25.30 -1.96
N GLN A 313 -6.01 -24.78 -0.79
CA GLN A 313 -7.34 -24.31 -0.40
C GLN A 313 -7.59 -22.83 -0.72
N GLY A 314 -6.64 -22.17 -1.42
CA GLY A 314 -6.75 -20.76 -1.78
C GLY A 314 -6.44 -19.78 -0.64
N VAL A 315 -5.96 -20.24 0.52
CA VAL A 315 -5.60 -19.39 1.66
C VAL A 315 -4.20 -18.80 1.43
N PRO A 316 -4.00 -17.48 1.60
CA PRO A 316 -2.68 -16.89 1.48
C PRO A 316 -1.70 -17.46 2.52
N LYS A 317 -0.53 -17.94 2.08
CA LYS A 317 0.47 -18.55 2.96
C LYS A 317 0.96 -17.61 4.07
N ALA A 318 0.97 -16.31 3.82
CA ALA A 318 1.29 -15.27 4.81
C ALA A 318 0.32 -15.23 6.03
N TRP A 319 -0.79 -15.97 5.98
CA TRP A 319 -1.77 -16.12 7.07
C TRP A 319 -1.69 -17.50 7.75
N ILE A 320 -0.83 -18.38 7.25
CA ILE A 320 -0.67 -19.74 7.73
C ILE A 320 0.67 -19.84 8.46
N SER A 321 0.65 -20.45 9.65
CA SER A 321 1.88 -20.72 10.43
C SER A 321 2.90 -21.52 9.61
N ARG A 322 4.17 -21.22 9.77
CA ARG A 322 5.28 -22.02 9.22
C ARG A 322 5.22 -23.48 9.65
N ARG A 323 4.71 -23.75 10.84
CA ARG A 323 4.51 -25.13 11.34
C ARG A 323 3.52 -25.92 10.48
N LEU A 324 2.65 -25.22 9.74
CA LEU A 324 1.64 -25.77 8.83
C LEU A 324 1.99 -25.55 7.34
N GLY A 325 3.23 -25.22 7.03
CA GLY A 325 3.70 -24.99 5.65
C GLY A 325 3.36 -23.63 5.07
N GLY A 326 3.02 -22.66 5.92
CA GLY A 326 2.81 -21.26 5.55
C GLY A 326 4.07 -20.40 5.67
N ASP A 327 3.89 -19.10 5.62
CA ASP A 327 4.94 -18.08 5.64
C ASP A 327 4.76 -17.10 6.81
N GLN A 328 4.05 -17.50 7.89
CA GLN A 328 3.86 -16.73 9.12
C GLN A 328 4.64 -17.38 10.27
N ILE A 329 5.44 -16.58 11.01
CA ILE A 329 6.17 -17.00 12.19
C ILE A 329 5.28 -16.78 13.41
N ASP A 330 5.04 -17.83 14.18
CA ASP A 330 4.29 -17.76 15.43
C ASP A 330 5.11 -17.04 16.51
N TYR A 331 4.44 -16.42 17.48
CA TYR A 331 5.11 -15.73 18.60
C TYR A 331 6.01 -16.64 19.40
N ALA A 332 5.67 -17.93 19.49
CA ALA A 332 6.50 -18.92 20.17
C ALA A 332 7.80 -19.27 19.42
N ASP A 333 7.85 -18.98 18.10
CA ASP A 333 8.98 -19.29 17.21
C ASP A 333 9.81 -18.04 16.87
N GLU A 334 9.41 -16.86 17.35
CA GLU A 334 10.17 -15.64 17.11
C GLU A 334 11.47 -15.59 17.91
N ARG A 335 12.45 -14.84 17.43
CA ARG A 335 13.72 -14.63 18.11
C ARG A 335 13.50 -13.96 19.47
N PRO A 336 14.14 -14.41 20.56
CA PRO A 336 13.94 -13.84 21.89
C PRO A 336 14.22 -12.34 21.99
N GLU A 337 15.22 -11.84 21.23
CA GLU A 337 15.59 -10.43 21.19
C GLU A 337 14.47 -9.51 20.69
N ILE A 338 13.51 -10.01 19.90
CA ILE A 338 12.40 -9.22 19.38
C ILE A 338 11.54 -8.67 20.52
N ARG A 339 11.23 -9.49 21.52
CA ARG A 339 10.46 -9.06 22.70
C ARG A 339 11.21 -8.04 23.54
N GLN A 340 12.52 -8.21 23.64
CA GLN A 340 13.39 -7.25 24.34
C GLN A 340 13.35 -5.89 23.62
N TRP A 341 13.61 -5.86 22.30
CA TRP A 341 13.58 -4.61 21.51
C TRP A 341 12.24 -3.90 21.58
N PHE A 342 11.15 -4.67 21.59
CA PHE A 342 9.82 -4.09 21.74
C PHE A 342 9.59 -3.47 23.13
N SER A 343 9.98 -4.19 24.19
CA SER A 343 9.89 -3.70 25.56
C SER A 343 10.73 -2.43 25.77
N GLU A 344 11.95 -2.41 25.24
CA GLU A 344 12.84 -1.23 25.27
C GLU A 344 12.25 -0.03 24.53
N ALA A 345 11.57 -0.26 23.38
CA ALA A 345 10.91 0.79 22.62
C ALA A 345 9.73 1.39 23.40
N LEU A 346 8.89 0.56 24.01
CA LEU A 346 7.74 0.99 24.83
C LEU A 346 8.19 1.74 26.10
N ALA A 347 9.29 1.31 26.71
CA ALA A 347 9.81 1.94 27.92
C ALA A 347 10.18 3.41 27.71
N LYS A 348 10.55 3.83 26.49
CA LYS A 348 10.81 5.23 26.15
C LYS A 348 9.58 6.14 26.33
N HIS A 349 8.40 5.55 26.26
CA HIS A 349 7.11 6.21 26.47
C HIS A 349 6.45 5.86 27.82
N GLY A 350 7.17 5.18 28.73
CA GLY A 350 6.64 4.73 29.98
C GLY A 350 5.59 3.60 29.87
N LEU A 351 5.58 2.89 28.74
CA LEU A 351 4.62 1.85 28.41
C LEU A 351 5.21 0.45 28.63
N LYS A 352 4.32 -0.55 28.66
CA LYS A 352 4.66 -1.98 28.73
C LYS A 352 4.00 -2.74 27.59
N PRO A 353 4.55 -3.90 27.19
CA PRO A 353 3.90 -4.78 26.21
C PRO A 353 2.50 -5.19 26.66
N ASN A 354 1.54 -5.17 25.72
CA ASN A 354 0.17 -5.63 25.90
C ASN A 354 -0.08 -6.88 25.04
N MET A 355 0.75 -7.90 25.24
CA MET A 355 0.80 -9.10 24.39
C MET A 355 0.35 -10.39 25.09
N ASP A 356 0.16 -10.35 26.41
CA ASP A 356 -0.10 -11.57 27.23
C ASP A 356 -1.29 -12.36 26.71
N LYS A 357 -2.37 -11.67 26.34
CA LYS A 357 -3.56 -12.28 25.79
C LYS A 357 -3.29 -12.97 24.43
N ALA A 358 -2.52 -12.34 23.56
CA ALA A 358 -2.15 -12.92 22.27
C ALA A 358 -1.26 -14.16 22.42
N TYR A 359 -0.34 -14.12 23.36
CA TYR A 359 0.51 -15.28 23.66
C TYR A 359 -0.30 -16.42 24.28
N ALA A 360 -1.21 -16.12 25.20
CA ALA A 360 -2.07 -17.12 25.83
C ALA A 360 -3.02 -17.79 24.81
N MET A 361 -3.57 -17.00 23.89
CA MET A 361 -4.40 -17.54 22.79
C MET A 361 -3.60 -18.46 21.87
N GLU A 362 -2.37 -18.08 21.51
CA GLU A 362 -1.51 -18.93 20.67
C GLU A 362 -1.15 -20.25 21.35
N ARG A 363 -0.99 -20.27 22.69
CA ARG A 363 -0.77 -21.49 23.47
C ARG A 363 -2.04 -22.31 23.72
N GLY A 364 -3.21 -21.84 23.27
CA GLY A 364 -4.49 -22.52 23.51
C GLY A 364 -5.04 -22.36 24.93
N GLU A 365 -4.48 -21.47 25.74
CA GLU A 365 -4.89 -21.22 27.14
C GLU A 365 -6.16 -20.35 27.21
N LEU A 366 -6.45 -19.59 26.16
CA LEU A 366 -7.66 -18.77 26.01
C LEU A 366 -8.38 -19.13 24.70
N PRO A 367 -9.73 -19.18 24.69
CA PRO A 367 -10.49 -19.42 23.47
C PRO A 367 -10.35 -18.24 22.50
N GLU A 368 -10.36 -18.52 21.20
CA GLU A 368 -10.32 -17.48 20.14
C GLU A 368 -11.41 -16.41 20.27
N LYS A 369 -12.54 -16.71 20.91
CA LYS A 369 -13.64 -15.78 21.16
C LYS A 369 -13.34 -14.73 22.25
N ALA A 370 -12.21 -14.78 22.90
CA ALA A 370 -11.84 -13.88 24.01
C ALA A 370 -11.04 -12.64 23.59
N ALA A 371 -10.81 -12.43 22.29
CA ALA A 371 -10.03 -11.29 21.76
C ALA A 371 -10.90 -10.13 21.29
#